data_8d633ec3c71a171024e0a41480625d1a
#
_entry.id   8d633ec3c71a171024e0a41480625d1a
#
_cell.length_a   1.000
_cell.length_b   1.000
_cell.length_c   1.000
_cell.angle_alpha   90.00
_cell.angle_beta   90.00
_cell.angle_gamma   90.00
#
_symmetry.space_group_name_H-M   'P 1'
#
loop_
_entity.id
_entity.type
_entity.pdbx_description
1 polymer ?
#
loop_
_entity_poly.entity_id
_entity_poly.type
_entity_poly.pdbx_seq_one_letter_code
_entity_poly.pdbx_strand_id
1 'polypeptide(L)'
;MNTKVKGYVLAAISAATYGMNPLFALPLYEGGMDLYSVLFFRYMFAIPILAVMLKIRRRDFSIQRADVMPLIILGVLFALSSITLFSSYNYMDAGIASTILFIYPIIVALIMFIFFKEKISKKTMACIAVALLGIVLLCNSGEGAVVSTKGVLFVFGSALSYSLYIVFVNKSRIGKMATIKLTMYVLAVGWIIFAAKALISGQLYTPSPEQWYLWINVLALTIFPTIISLICTTEAIQCIGSTPTAILGVLEPVTAVFFGVLVFDEVMTPRIVVGLILVIVSVTLVVAGGHTGKLLLRLRKMFPVKVNKRTGQQDNK
;
A
#
# COMPACT_ATOMS: atom_id res chain seq x y z
N MET A 1 7.94 -26.60 -4.21
CA MET A 1 6.89 -25.85 -3.46
C MET A 1 5.70 -25.66 -4.40
N ASN A 2 4.49 -25.94 -3.94
CA ASN A 2 3.27 -25.77 -4.75
C ASN A 2 3.16 -24.28 -5.18
N THR A 3 2.88 -24.02 -6.46
CA THR A 3 2.80 -22.65 -7.04
C THR A 3 1.85 -21.74 -6.24
N LYS A 4 0.76 -22.28 -5.70
CA LYS A 4 -0.17 -21.53 -4.86
C LYS A 4 0.48 -21.11 -3.52
N VAL A 5 1.17 -22.04 -2.85
CA VAL A 5 1.88 -21.73 -1.58
C VAL A 5 2.95 -20.69 -1.82
N LYS A 6 3.73 -20.83 -2.90
CA LYS A 6 4.71 -19.80 -3.31
C LYS A 6 4.06 -18.43 -3.44
N GLY A 7 2.91 -18.34 -4.13
CA GLY A 7 2.20 -17.07 -4.34
C GLY A 7 1.71 -16.43 -3.03
N TYR A 8 1.17 -17.21 -2.10
CA TYR A 8 0.73 -16.69 -0.79
C TYR A 8 1.91 -16.20 0.05
N VAL A 9 3.02 -16.92 0.08
CA VAL A 9 4.25 -16.50 0.79
C VAL A 9 4.81 -15.21 0.20
N LEU A 10 4.90 -15.11 -1.13
CA LEU A 10 5.38 -13.90 -1.81
C LEU A 10 4.47 -12.69 -1.53
N ALA A 11 3.15 -12.86 -1.56
CA ALA A 11 2.22 -11.78 -1.24
C ALA A 11 2.37 -11.30 0.20
N ALA A 12 2.55 -12.23 1.16
CA ALA A 12 2.79 -11.87 2.55
C ALA A 12 4.12 -11.14 2.75
N ILE A 13 5.20 -11.60 2.12
CA ILE A 13 6.51 -10.94 2.14
C ILE A 13 6.39 -9.53 1.54
N SER A 14 5.70 -9.40 0.42
CA SER A 14 5.51 -8.09 -0.23
C SER A 14 4.82 -7.09 0.68
N ALA A 15 3.68 -7.47 1.26
CA ALA A 15 2.91 -6.59 2.13
C ALA A 15 3.69 -6.25 3.42
N ALA A 16 4.33 -7.24 4.05
CA ALA A 16 5.14 -7.02 5.23
C ALA A 16 6.33 -6.10 4.93
N THR A 17 7.06 -6.31 3.83
CA THR A 17 8.19 -5.44 3.48
C THR A 17 7.74 -4.02 3.12
N TYR A 18 6.57 -3.83 2.52
CA TYR A 18 6.02 -2.49 2.28
C TYR A 18 5.62 -1.81 3.59
N GLY A 19 5.05 -2.53 4.53
CA GLY A 19 4.74 -2.03 5.87
C GLY A 19 5.97 -1.61 6.70
N MET A 20 7.19 -1.97 6.28
CA MET A 20 8.44 -1.51 6.90
C MET A 20 8.83 -0.08 6.47
N ASN A 21 8.05 0.64 5.66
CA ASN A 21 8.35 2.01 5.29
C ASN A 21 8.68 2.91 6.51
N PRO A 22 7.84 2.96 7.58
CA PRO A 22 8.15 3.78 8.75
C PRO A 22 9.44 3.36 9.46
N LEU A 23 9.70 2.06 9.55
CA LEU A 23 10.87 1.52 10.22
C LEU A 23 12.18 2.14 9.70
N PHE A 24 12.26 2.39 8.40
CA PHE A 24 13.46 2.96 7.79
C PHE A 24 13.35 4.47 7.53
N ALA A 25 12.14 5.03 7.44
CA ALA A 25 11.94 6.45 7.18
C ALA A 25 12.08 7.32 8.43
N LEU A 26 11.55 6.88 9.59
CA LEU A 26 11.59 7.68 10.82
C LEU A 26 13.02 7.94 11.31
N PRO A 27 13.94 6.94 11.35
CA PRO A 27 15.33 7.21 11.73
C PRO A 27 16.05 8.21 10.81
N LEU A 28 15.63 8.31 9.53
CA LEU A 28 16.19 9.30 8.62
C LEU A 28 15.75 10.73 9.01
N TYR A 29 14.50 10.89 9.44
CA TYR A 29 13.99 12.18 9.94
C TYR A 29 14.64 12.58 11.26
N GLU A 30 14.79 11.63 12.20
CA GLU A 30 15.50 11.85 13.46
C GLU A 30 16.97 12.23 13.22
N GLY A 31 17.60 11.67 12.19
CA GLY A 31 18.96 12.01 11.74
C GLY A 31 19.06 13.35 11.01
N GLY A 32 17.95 14.12 10.90
CA GLY A 32 17.92 15.46 10.32
C GLY A 32 17.69 15.48 8.81
N MET A 33 17.45 14.34 8.15
CA MET A 33 17.10 14.33 6.72
C MET A 33 15.69 14.87 6.52
N ASP A 34 15.54 15.80 5.59
CA ASP A 34 14.22 16.24 5.16
C ASP A 34 13.55 15.24 4.21
N LEU A 35 12.23 15.34 4.12
CA LEU A 35 11.38 14.51 3.26
C LEU A 35 11.90 14.39 1.81
N TYR A 36 12.31 15.50 1.22
CA TYR A 36 12.70 15.52 -0.20
C TYR A 36 14.04 14.83 -0.41
N SER A 37 14.99 14.99 0.52
CA SER A 37 16.29 14.30 0.50
C SER A 37 16.09 12.77 0.66
N VAL A 38 15.23 12.34 1.57
CA VAL A 38 14.89 10.91 1.75
C VAL A 38 14.33 10.31 0.45
N LEU A 39 13.32 10.96 -0.15
CA LEU A 39 12.70 10.46 -1.37
C LEU A 39 13.64 10.55 -2.58
N PHE A 40 14.49 11.58 -2.65
CA PHE A 40 15.50 11.74 -3.67
C PHE A 40 16.46 10.54 -3.69
N PHE A 41 17.09 10.22 -2.57
CA PHE A 41 18.04 9.11 -2.47
C PHE A 41 17.35 7.76 -2.64
N ARG A 42 16.17 7.57 -2.05
CA ARG A 42 15.36 6.34 -2.23
C ARG A 42 15.13 6.02 -3.72
N TYR A 43 14.72 7.02 -4.51
CA TYR A 43 14.43 6.81 -5.92
C TYR A 43 15.71 6.71 -6.74
N MET A 44 16.72 7.51 -6.39
CA MET A 44 18.04 7.46 -7.04
C MET A 44 18.66 6.06 -6.98
N PHE A 45 18.59 5.39 -5.83
CA PHE A 45 19.12 4.04 -5.69
C PHE A 45 18.20 2.95 -6.28
N ALA A 46 16.89 3.16 -6.28
CA ALA A 46 15.96 2.18 -6.84
C ALA A 46 16.07 2.06 -8.36
N ILE A 47 16.26 3.17 -9.08
CA ILE A 47 16.30 3.20 -10.56
C ILE A 47 17.39 2.29 -11.13
N PRO A 48 18.67 2.39 -10.74
CA PRO A 48 19.73 1.53 -11.30
C PRO A 48 19.51 0.05 -10.97
N ILE A 49 19.00 -0.27 -9.78
CA ILE A 49 18.70 -1.65 -9.40
C ILE A 49 17.59 -2.22 -10.30
N LEU A 50 16.50 -1.46 -10.52
CA LEU A 50 15.42 -1.87 -11.42
C LEU A 50 15.90 -1.96 -12.89
N ALA A 51 16.81 -1.07 -13.32
CA ALA A 51 17.41 -1.11 -14.65
C ALA A 51 18.25 -2.37 -14.85
N VAL A 52 19.10 -2.72 -13.86
CA VAL A 52 19.88 -3.97 -13.89
C VAL A 52 18.94 -5.19 -13.93
N MET A 53 17.88 -5.20 -13.12
CA MET A 53 16.90 -6.28 -13.14
C MET A 53 16.19 -6.41 -14.49
N LEU A 54 15.83 -5.28 -15.11
CA LEU A 54 15.20 -5.26 -16.43
C LEU A 54 16.14 -5.87 -17.48
N LYS A 55 17.43 -5.50 -17.42
CA LYS A 55 18.49 -6.06 -18.30
C LYS A 55 18.68 -7.57 -18.09
N ILE A 56 18.76 -8.04 -16.83
CA ILE A 56 18.88 -9.47 -16.49
C ILE A 56 17.68 -10.25 -17.03
N ARG A 57 16.47 -9.69 -16.95
CA ARG A 57 15.26 -10.30 -17.49
C ARG A 57 15.13 -10.17 -19.02
N ARG A 58 16.15 -9.67 -19.70
CA ARG A 58 16.20 -9.44 -21.15
C ARG A 58 14.99 -8.68 -21.69
N ARG A 59 14.50 -7.70 -20.93
CA ARG A 59 13.39 -6.85 -21.32
C ARG A 59 13.91 -5.56 -21.95
N ASP A 60 13.18 -5.07 -22.96
CA ASP A 60 13.52 -3.85 -23.66
C ASP A 60 13.25 -2.59 -22.83
N PHE A 61 14.14 -1.60 -22.92
CA PHE A 61 14.02 -0.28 -22.31
C PHE A 61 13.24 0.72 -23.19
N SER A 62 12.97 0.39 -24.46
CA SER A 62 12.38 1.35 -25.38
C SER A 62 10.99 1.79 -24.95
N ILE A 63 10.69 3.09 -25.06
CA ILE A 63 9.41 3.70 -24.77
C ILE A 63 8.84 4.22 -26.08
N GLN A 64 7.57 3.93 -26.36
CA GLN A 64 6.86 4.56 -27.46
C GLN A 64 6.54 6.01 -27.10
N ARG A 65 6.61 6.93 -28.07
CA ARG A 65 6.27 8.35 -27.85
C ARG A 65 4.90 8.55 -27.21
N ALA A 66 3.94 7.70 -27.55
CA ALA A 66 2.60 7.73 -26.99
C ALA A 66 2.52 7.26 -25.51
N ASP A 67 3.57 6.65 -24.96
CA ASP A 67 3.63 6.21 -23.55
C ASP A 67 4.26 7.27 -22.64
N VAL A 68 4.96 8.26 -23.22
CA VAL A 68 5.70 9.27 -22.44
C VAL A 68 4.76 10.08 -21.54
N MET A 69 3.70 10.66 -22.11
CA MET A 69 2.76 11.48 -21.33
C MET A 69 2.03 10.69 -20.24
N PRO A 70 1.49 9.49 -20.50
CA PRO A 70 0.99 8.61 -19.44
C PRO A 70 2.00 8.30 -18.33
N LEU A 71 3.26 8.04 -18.67
CA LEU A 71 4.32 7.78 -17.69
C LEU A 71 4.62 9.01 -16.83
N ILE A 72 4.61 10.22 -17.41
CA ILE A 72 4.78 11.47 -16.67
C ILE A 72 3.63 11.64 -15.67
N ILE A 73 2.38 11.46 -16.09
CA ILE A 73 1.20 11.57 -15.23
C ILE A 73 1.30 10.57 -14.06
N LEU A 74 1.65 9.31 -14.36
CA LEU A 74 1.82 8.29 -13.34
C LEU A 74 2.96 8.61 -12.37
N GLY A 75 4.09 9.12 -12.88
CA GLY A 75 5.22 9.54 -12.05
C GLY A 75 4.87 10.69 -11.12
N VAL A 76 4.12 11.68 -11.61
CA VAL A 76 3.63 12.81 -10.79
C VAL A 76 2.67 12.31 -9.72
N LEU A 77 1.69 11.46 -10.06
CA LEU A 77 0.73 10.92 -9.10
C LEU A 77 1.43 10.08 -8.01
N PHE A 78 2.41 9.26 -8.40
CA PHE A 78 3.17 8.43 -7.47
C PHE A 78 4.09 9.27 -6.57
N ALA A 79 4.77 10.29 -7.13
CA ALA A 79 5.57 11.23 -6.37
C ALA A 79 4.70 12.02 -5.37
N LEU A 80 3.53 12.51 -5.79
CA LEU A 80 2.60 13.21 -4.93
C LEU A 80 2.11 12.32 -3.78
N SER A 81 1.76 11.06 -4.08
CA SER A 81 1.41 10.07 -3.05
C SER A 81 2.55 9.86 -2.05
N SER A 82 3.80 9.74 -2.54
CA SER A 82 4.96 9.57 -1.67
C SER A 82 5.22 10.81 -0.80
N ILE A 83 5.16 12.02 -1.39
CA ILE A 83 5.34 13.28 -0.65
C ILE A 83 4.30 13.38 0.48
N THR A 84 3.03 13.15 0.16
CA THR A 84 1.96 13.32 1.14
C THR A 84 2.01 12.24 2.22
N LEU A 85 2.31 10.98 1.89
CA LEU A 85 2.48 9.94 2.90
C LEU A 85 3.64 10.24 3.84
N PHE A 86 4.80 10.52 3.29
CA PHE A 86 6.00 10.79 4.10
C PHE A 86 5.90 12.09 4.89
N SER A 87 5.13 13.09 4.38
CA SER A 87 4.79 14.29 5.15
C SER A 87 3.93 13.97 6.36
N SER A 88 3.03 12.99 6.27
CA SER A 88 2.14 12.64 7.38
C SER A 88 2.87 12.13 8.61
N TYR A 89 4.02 11.47 8.43
CA TYR A 89 4.83 10.94 9.53
C TYR A 89 5.38 12.01 10.47
N ASN A 90 5.41 13.29 10.04
CA ASN A 90 5.76 14.41 10.91
C ASN A 90 4.58 14.91 11.77
N TYR A 91 3.37 14.40 11.55
CA TYR A 91 2.14 14.91 12.18
C TYR A 91 1.30 13.84 12.86
N MET A 92 1.66 12.57 12.71
CA MET A 92 0.92 11.46 13.31
C MET A 92 1.76 10.19 13.36
N ASP A 93 1.36 9.27 14.23
CA ASP A 93 1.97 7.95 14.35
C ASP A 93 1.93 7.21 13.02
N ALA A 94 3.05 6.61 12.65
CA ALA A 94 3.22 6.03 11.33
C ALA A 94 2.39 4.74 11.14
N GLY A 95 2.13 4.00 12.22
CA GLY A 95 1.21 2.87 12.22
C GLY A 95 -0.22 3.28 11.89
N ILE A 96 -0.69 4.39 12.48
CA ILE A 96 -2.01 4.96 12.19
C ILE A 96 -2.05 5.49 10.74
N ALA A 97 -1.01 6.20 10.30
CA ALA A 97 -0.91 6.70 8.92
C ALA A 97 -1.01 5.56 7.90
N SER A 98 -0.26 4.47 8.10
CA SER A 98 -0.29 3.30 7.22
C SER A 98 -1.66 2.60 7.21
N THR A 99 -2.35 2.58 8.35
CA THR A 99 -3.71 2.02 8.44
C THR A 99 -4.72 2.86 7.66
N ILE A 100 -4.67 4.18 7.80
CA ILE A 100 -5.54 5.09 7.03
C ILE A 100 -5.21 5.02 5.54
N LEU A 101 -3.93 4.95 5.16
CA LEU A 101 -3.53 4.77 3.77
C LEU A 101 -4.18 3.54 3.13
N PHE A 102 -4.29 2.44 3.89
CA PHE A 102 -4.86 1.17 3.41
C PHE A 102 -6.33 1.27 2.95
N ILE A 103 -6.98 2.42 3.08
CA ILE A 103 -8.30 2.67 2.47
C ILE A 103 -8.24 2.89 0.94
N TYR A 104 -7.05 3.02 0.34
CA TYR A 104 -6.92 3.27 -1.10
C TYR A 104 -7.74 2.32 -1.99
N PRO A 105 -7.94 1.01 -1.69
CA PRO A 105 -8.79 0.16 -2.51
C PRO A 105 -10.28 0.57 -2.48
N ILE A 106 -10.72 1.15 -1.37
CA ILE A 106 -12.09 1.71 -1.28
C ILE A 106 -12.21 2.93 -2.18
N ILE A 107 -11.21 3.82 -2.17
CA ILE A 107 -11.19 5.01 -3.03
C ILE A 107 -11.15 4.58 -4.51
N VAL A 108 -10.35 3.57 -4.86
CA VAL A 108 -10.35 2.96 -6.20
C VAL A 108 -11.75 2.51 -6.59
N ALA A 109 -12.45 1.76 -5.73
CA ALA A 109 -13.81 1.29 -6.00
C ALA A 109 -14.79 2.46 -6.20
N LEU A 110 -14.68 3.54 -5.42
CA LEU A 110 -15.49 4.74 -5.58
C LEU A 110 -15.22 5.46 -6.90
N ILE A 111 -13.95 5.62 -7.29
CA ILE A 111 -13.57 6.23 -8.57
C ILE A 111 -14.14 5.39 -9.74
N MET A 112 -14.02 4.06 -9.66
CA MET A 112 -14.55 3.16 -10.68
C MET A 112 -16.09 3.26 -10.79
N PHE A 113 -16.77 3.42 -9.67
CA PHE A 113 -18.21 3.64 -9.65
C PHE A 113 -18.62 4.98 -10.28
N ILE A 114 -17.98 6.08 -9.86
CA ILE A 114 -18.37 7.45 -10.27
C ILE A 114 -18.03 7.69 -11.75
N PHE A 115 -16.80 7.38 -12.17
CA PHE A 115 -16.29 7.73 -13.49
C PHE A 115 -16.51 6.64 -14.55
N PHE A 116 -16.48 5.38 -14.15
CA PHE A 116 -16.61 4.24 -15.07
C PHE A 116 -17.95 3.52 -14.96
N LYS A 117 -18.88 4.02 -14.11
CA LYS A 117 -20.23 3.48 -13.91
C LYS A 117 -20.23 1.99 -13.50
N GLU A 118 -19.18 1.52 -12.86
CA GLU A 118 -19.13 0.17 -12.29
C GLU A 118 -20.11 0.07 -11.10
N LYS A 119 -20.88 -1.01 -11.03
CA LYS A 119 -21.90 -1.18 -9.97
C LYS A 119 -21.25 -1.49 -8.62
N ILE A 120 -21.50 -0.67 -7.62
CA ILE A 120 -21.15 -0.98 -6.23
C ILE A 120 -22.26 -1.81 -5.60
N SER A 121 -21.88 -2.93 -4.98
CA SER A 121 -22.83 -3.76 -4.25
C SER A 121 -23.25 -3.10 -2.91
N LYS A 122 -24.46 -3.41 -2.41
CA LYS A 122 -24.90 -2.95 -1.07
C LYS A 122 -23.92 -3.39 0.03
N LYS A 123 -23.28 -4.55 -0.11
CA LYS A 123 -22.25 -5.04 0.81
C LYS A 123 -21.02 -4.15 0.81
N THR A 124 -20.53 -3.77 -0.37
CA THR A 124 -19.41 -2.85 -0.52
C THR A 124 -19.71 -1.49 0.12
N MET A 125 -20.93 -0.98 -0.05
CA MET A 125 -21.37 0.27 0.59
C MET A 125 -21.33 0.17 2.13
N ALA A 126 -21.84 -0.94 2.69
CA ALA A 126 -21.75 -1.19 4.13
C ALA A 126 -20.30 -1.26 4.62
N CYS A 127 -19.40 -1.93 3.88
CA CYS A 127 -17.97 -1.99 4.21
C CYS A 127 -17.34 -0.59 4.19
N ILE A 128 -17.68 0.26 3.22
CA ILE A 128 -17.19 1.66 3.17
C ILE A 128 -17.62 2.42 4.44
N ALA A 129 -18.88 2.30 4.85
CA ALA A 129 -19.37 2.94 6.08
C ALA A 129 -18.60 2.47 7.32
N VAL A 130 -18.35 1.14 7.45
CA VAL A 130 -17.58 0.59 8.56
C VAL A 130 -16.12 1.05 8.54
N ALA A 131 -15.50 1.16 7.35
CA ALA A 131 -14.13 1.70 7.23
C ALA A 131 -14.06 3.16 7.68
N LEU A 132 -15.04 3.99 7.32
CA LEU A 132 -15.10 5.39 7.76
C LEU A 132 -15.25 5.49 9.28
N LEU A 133 -16.07 4.63 9.91
CA LEU A 133 -16.18 4.55 11.37
C LEU A 133 -14.81 4.17 12.00
N GLY A 134 -14.10 3.22 11.40
CA GLY A 134 -12.76 2.86 11.84
C GLY A 134 -11.79 4.03 11.80
N ILE A 135 -11.82 4.84 10.72
CA ILE A 135 -10.98 6.04 10.60
C ILE A 135 -11.35 7.08 11.66
N VAL A 136 -12.64 7.30 11.92
CA VAL A 136 -13.08 8.22 12.98
C VAL A 136 -12.52 7.79 14.35
N LEU A 137 -12.52 6.48 14.65
CA LEU A 137 -11.91 5.96 15.88
C LEU A 137 -10.39 6.18 15.92
N LEU A 138 -9.69 5.99 14.79
CA LEU A 138 -8.25 6.27 14.69
C LEU A 138 -7.95 7.76 14.86
N CYS A 139 -8.76 8.65 14.31
CA CYS A 139 -8.59 10.09 14.48
C CYS A 139 -8.89 10.56 15.92
N ASN A 140 -9.69 9.82 16.68
CA ASN A 140 -10.02 10.10 18.08
C ASN A 140 -9.34 9.09 19.02
N SER A 141 -8.06 8.82 18.80
CA SER A 141 -7.29 7.72 19.39
C SER A 141 -7.09 7.80 20.92
N GLY A 142 -7.35 8.95 21.55
CA GLY A 142 -7.20 9.14 23.00
C GLY A 142 -5.81 9.65 23.41
N GLU A 143 -5.56 9.70 24.71
CA GLU A 143 -4.29 10.21 25.26
C GLU A 143 -3.10 9.32 24.87
N GLY A 144 -1.98 9.94 24.49
CA GLY A 144 -0.72 9.29 24.19
C GLY A 144 -0.46 9.00 22.71
N ALA A 145 -1.48 8.94 21.86
CA ALA A 145 -1.27 8.77 20.41
C ALA A 145 -1.22 10.13 19.69
N VAL A 146 -0.26 10.28 18.80
CA VAL A 146 -0.09 11.50 18.02
C VAL A 146 -0.92 11.41 16.74
N VAL A 147 -2.01 12.16 16.66
CA VAL A 147 -2.85 12.26 15.47
C VAL A 147 -3.26 13.71 15.23
N SER A 148 -2.71 14.31 14.19
CA SER A 148 -3.07 15.65 13.77
C SER A 148 -4.00 15.63 12.56
N THR A 149 -4.95 16.55 12.49
CA THR A 149 -5.81 16.75 11.31
C THR A 149 -4.99 16.97 10.03
N LYS A 150 -3.84 17.66 10.13
CA LYS A 150 -2.92 17.84 9.00
C LYS A 150 -2.35 16.49 8.53
N GLY A 151 -1.94 15.61 9.45
CA GLY A 151 -1.46 14.26 9.13
C GLY A 151 -2.52 13.44 8.41
N VAL A 152 -3.76 13.45 8.91
CA VAL A 152 -4.90 12.76 8.29
C VAL A 152 -5.16 13.28 6.88
N LEU A 153 -5.15 14.60 6.66
CA LEU A 153 -5.33 15.18 5.32
C LEU A 153 -4.21 14.76 4.36
N PHE A 154 -2.96 14.72 4.82
CA PHE A 154 -1.84 14.23 4.03
C PHE A 154 -2.02 12.76 3.64
N VAL A 155 -2.42 11.88 4.57
CA VAL A 155 -2.65 10.46 4.26
C VAL A 155 -3.80 10.28 3.28
N PHE A 156 -4.91 11.03 3.43
CA PHE A 156 -6.00 11.02 2.45
C PHE A 156 -5.54 11.49 1.07
N GLY A 157 -4.73 12.54 1.01
CA GLY A 157 -4.10 13.02 -0.23
C GLY A 157 -3.23 11.94 -0.89
N SER A 158 -2.47 11.19 -0.08
CA SER A 158 -1.68 10.05 -0.53
C SER A 158 -2.56 8.92 -1.06
N ALA A 159 -3.57 8.51 -0.30
CA ALA A 159 -4.50 7.45 -0.69
C ALA A 159 -5.25 7.81 -1.98
N LEU A 160 -5.67 9.05 -2.14
CA LEU A 160 -6.33 9.54 -3.37
C LEU A 160 -5.37 9.51 -4.57
N SER A 161 -4.17 10.08 -4.42
CA SER A 161 -3.16 10.11 -5.50
C SER A 161 -2.76 8.71 -5.93
N TYR A 162 -2.58 7.79 -4.97
CA TYR A 162 -2.28 6.39 -5.24
C TYR A 162 -3.44 5.67 -5.91
N SER A 163 -4.68 5.95 -5.49
CA SER A 163 -5.89 5.40 -6.13
C SER A 163 -6.02 5.85 -7.57
N LEU A 164 -5.79 7.13 -7.85
CA LEU A 164 -5.77 7.67 -9.22
C LEU A 164 -4.66 7.00 -10.05
N TYR A 165 -3.47 6.81 -9.48
CA TYR A 165 -2.38 6.08 -10.11
C TYR A 165 -2.84 4.67 -10.52
N ILE A 166 -3.44 3.89 -9.60
CA ILE A 166 -3.92 2.52 -9.86
C ILE A 166 -4.99 2.51 -10.96
N VAL A 167 -5.97 3.41 -10.89
CA VAL A 167 -7.04 3.50 -11.89
C VAL A 167 -6.47 3.86 -13.26
N PHE A 168 -5.54 4.82 -13.32
CA PHE A 168 -4.91 5.23 -14.57
C PHE A 168 -4.08 4.11 -15.19
N VAL A 169 -3.29 3.36 -14.40
CA VAL A 169 -2.58 2.15 -14.89
C VAL A 169 -3.58 1.15 -15.47
N ASN A 170 -4.68 0.89 -14.74
CA ASN A 170 -5.67 -0.12 -15.14
C ASN A 170 -6.44 0.23 -16.42
N LYS A 171 -6.74 1.52 -16.63
CA LYS A 171 -7.57 2.00 -17.76
C LYS A 171 -6.74 2.48 -18.94
N SER A 172 -5.42 2.59 -18.82
CA SER A 172 -4.53 3.03 -19.89
C SER A 172 -3.80 1.86 -20.54
N ARG A 173 -3.28 2.12 -21.76
CA ARG A 173 -2.41 1.17 -22.47
C ARG A 173 -1.14 0.77 -21.71
N ILE A 174 -0.71 1.62 -20.78
CA ILE A 174 0.48 1.40 -19.93
C ILE A 174 0.33 0.17 -19.02
N GLY A 175 -0.88 -0.22 -18.63
CA GLY A 175 -1.13 -1.42 -17.85
C GLY A 175 -0.63 -2.74 -18.47
N LYS A 176 -0.33 -2.73 -19.80
CA LYS A 176 0.29 -3.87 -20.51
C LYS A 176 1.82 -3.86 -20.45
N MET A 177 2.44 -2.77 -19.96
CA MET A 177 3.88 -2.67 -19.80
C MET A 177 4.36 -3.60 -18.67
N ALA A 178 5.58 -4.16 -18.81
CA ALA A 178 6.17 -4.97 -17.75
C ALA A 178 6.29 -4.14 -16.46
N THR A 179 5.83 -4.65 -15.33
CA THR A 179 5.75 -3.91 -14.05
C THR A 179 7.07 -3.26 -13.66
N ILE A 180 8.20 -3.99 -13.78
CA ILE A 180 9.54 -3.47 -13.47
C ILE A 180 9.87 -2.25 -14.33
N LYS A 181 9.55 -2.31 -15.63
CA LYS A 181 9.77 -1.22 -16.58
C LYS A 181 8.91 0.00 -16.23
N LEU A 182 7.61 -0.23 -16.00
CA LEU A 182 6.68 0.81 -15.57
C LEU A 182 7.18 1.51 -14.31
N THR A 183 7.50 0.74 -13.27
CA THR A 183 7.96 1.30 -11.99
C THR A 183 9.26 2.07 -12.14
N MET A 184 10.24 1.55 -12.91
CA MET A 184 11.48 2.25 -13.15
C MET A 184 11.27 3.65 -13.75
N TYR A 185 10.38 3.77 -14.75
CA TYR A 185 10.10 5.07 -15.38
C TYR A 185 9.26 5.99 -14.48
N VAL A 186 8.31 5.44 -13.73
CA VAL A 186 7.52 6.18 -12.74
C VAL A 186 8.44 6.76 -11.65
N LEU A 187 9.37 5.96 -11.13
CA LEU A 187 10.36 6.44 -10.16
C LEU A 187 11.35 7.44 -10.78
N ALA A 188 11.73 7.28 -12.05
CA ALA A 188 12.59 8.23 -12.74
C ALA A 188 11.93 9.61 -12.86
N VAL A 189 10.64 9.67 -13.22
CA VAL A 189 9.89 10.93 -13.24
C VAL A 189 9.79 11.53 -11.84
N GLY A 190 9.49 10.73 -10.81
CA GLY A 190 9.47 11.17 -9.42
C GLY A 190 10.84 11.70 -8.97
N TRP A 191 11.92 11.02 -9.32
CA TRP A 191 13.27 11.45 -9.00
C TRP A 191 13.59 12.82 -9.63
N ILE A 192 13.19 13.07 -10.89
CA ILE A 192 13.36 14.37 -11.54
C ILE A 192 12.66 15.47 -10.75
N ILE A 193 11.45 15.22 -10.21
CA ILE A 193 10.70 16.19 -9.38
C ILE A 193 11.51 16.50 -8.11
N PHE A 194 12.04 15.50 -7.42
CA PHE A 194 12.82 15.71 -6.20
C PHE A 194 14.17 16.38 -6.48
N ALA A 195 14.83 16.00 -7.59
CA ALA A 195 16.06 16.65 -8.05
C ALA A 195 15.83 18.14 -8.39
N ALA A 196 14.75 18.44 -9.10
CA ALA A 196 14.37 19.83 -9.40
C ALA A 196 14.10 20.63 -8.12
N LYS A 197 13.40 20.03 -7.14
CA LYS A 197 13.16 20.66 -5.84
C LYS A 197 14.47 20.93 -5.10
N ALA A 198 15.39 19.97 -5.06
CA ALA A 198 16.70 20.11 -4.43
C ALA A 198 17.55 21.23 -5.10
N LEU A 199 17.54 21.29 -6.43
CA LEU A 199 18.25 22.33 -7.19
C LEU A 199 17.65 23.73 -6.93
N ILE A 200 16.32 23.87 -6.93
CA ILE A 200 15.64 25.15 -6.72
C ILE A 200 15.82 25.65 -5.29
N SER A 201 15.73 24.76 -4.30
CA SER A 201 15.87 25.13 -2.88
C SER A 201 17.33 25.29 -2.46
N GLY A 202 18.28 24.77 -3.22
CA GLY A 202 19.68 24.68 -2.82
C GLY A 202 19.92 23.79 -1.58
N GLN A 203 18.90 23.02 -1.17
CA GLN A 203 18.91 22.20 0.03
C GLN A 203 18.74 20.74 -0.34
N LEU A 204 19.83 20.01 -0.33
CA LEU A 204 19.84 18.56 -0.35
C LEU A 204 20.67 18.07 0.83
N TYR A 205 20.00 17.51 1.82
CA TYR A 205 20.69 16.96 2.97
C TYR A 205 21.42 15.67 2.55
N THR A 206 22.74 15.70 2.61
CA THR A 206 23.57 14.53 2.36
C THR A 206 24.21 14.11 3.69
N PRO A 207 23.93 12.90 4.20
CA PRO A 207 24.51 12.43 5.45
C PRO A 207 26.04 12.46 5.41
N SER A 208 26.67 12.92 6.49
CA SER A 208 28.13 12.90 6.65
C SER A 208 28.64 11.46 6.78
N PRO A 209 29.94 11.18 6.55
CA PRO A 209 30.52 9.84 6.73
C PRO A 209 30.31 9.25 8.13
N GLU A 210 30.25 10.09 9.15
CA GLU A 210 29.97 9.69 10.54
C GLU A 210 28.56 9.18 10.74
N GLN A 211 27.61 9.62 9.90
CA GLN A 211 26.21 9.22 9.89
C GLN A 211 25.95 8.04 8.94
N TRP A 212 26.88 7.09 8.85
CA TRP A 212 26.78 5.94 7.96
C TRP A 212 25.49 5.13 8.13
N TYR A 213 24.92 5.11 9.34
CA TYR A 213 23.65 4.45 9.64
C TYR A 213 22.45 5.02 8.86
N LEU A 214 22.49 6.31 8.50
CA LEU A 214 21.46 6.90 7.64
C LEU A 214 21.50 6.33 6.23
N TRP A 215 22.70 6.10 5.69
CA TRP A 215 22.86 5.45 4.38
C TRP A 215 22.33 4.02 4.38
N ILE A 216 22.50 3.28 5.49
CA ILE A 216 21.92 1.94 5.65
C ILE A 216 20.39 2.03 5.63
N ASN A 217 19.80 2.98 6.35
CA ASN A 217 18.34 3.17 6.35
C ASN A 217 17.80 3.57 4.98
N VAL A 218 18.50 4.44 4.23
CA VAL A 218 18.13 4.80 2.84
C VAL A 218 18.17 3.56 1.94
N LEU A 219 19.23 2.77 2.02
CA LEU A 219 19.35 1.54 1.23
C LEU A 219 18.28 0.50 1.64
N ALA A 220 18.04 0.34 2.93
CA ALA A 220 17.00 -0.55 3.43
C ALA A 220 15.60 -0.11 2.95
N LEU A 221 15.30 1.19 3.03
CA LEU A 221 14.08 1.79 2.50
C LEU A 221 13.92 1.57 0.97
N THR A 222 15.02 1.56 0.25
CA THR A 222 15.04 1.27 -1.19
C THR A 222 14.83 -0.21 -1.46
N ILE A 223 15.54 -1.09 -0.74
CA ILE A 223 15.53 -2.54 -1.00
C ILE A 223 14.23 -3.19 -0.53
N PHE A 224 13.87 -3.02 0.75
CA PHE A 224 12.74 -3.74 1.35
C PHE A 224 11.38 -3.24 0.85
N PRO A 225 10.92 -2.00 1.14
CA PRO A 225 9.58 -1.60 0.76
C PRO A 225 9.43 -1.22 -0.72
N THR A 226 10.54 -0.99 -1.45
CA THR A 226 10.43 -0.64 -2.87
C THR A 226 10.70 -1.85 -3.76
N ILE A 227 11.90 -2.45 -3.69
CA ILE A 227 12.32 -3.47 -4.66
C ILE A 227 11.76 -4.85 -4.32
N ILE A 228 11.98 -5.33 -3.08
CA ILE A 228 11.51 -6.67 -2.67
C ILE A 228 9.98 -6.71 -2.71
N SER A 229 9.33 -5.69 -2.15
CA SER A 229 7.87 -5.61 -2.18
C SER A 229 7.33 -5.69 -3.61
N LEU A 230 7.86 -4.87 -4.54
CA LEU A 230 7.42 -4.86 -5.93
C LEU A 230 7.60 -6.20 -6.63
N ILE A 231 8.78 -6.83 -6.47
CA ILE A 231 9.07 -8.14 -7.10
C ILE A 231 8.09 -9.19 -6.58
N CYS A 232 7.98 -9.26 -5.25
CA CYS A 232 7.13 -10.25 -4.59
C CYS A 232 5.65 -10.04 -4.95
N THR A 233 5.17 -8.79 -5.02
CA THR A 233 3.79 -8.49 -5.49
C THR A 233 3.57 -9.02 -6.91
N THR A 234 4.48 -8.70 -7.82
CA THR A 234 4.35 -9.08 -9.24
C THR A 234 4.31 -10.60 -9.41
N GLU A 235 5.23 -11.32 -8.75
CA GLU A 235 5.26 -12.79 -8.79
C GLU A 235 4.06 -13.42 -8.07
N ALA A 236 3.60 -12.83 -6.96
CA ALA A 236 2.41 -13.28 -6.26
C ALA A 236 1.17 -13.18 -7.16
N ILE A 237 0.97 -12.05 -7.84
CA ILE A 237 -0.13 -11.86 -8.79
C ILE A 237 -0.11 -12.92 -9.89
N GLN A 238 1.06 -13.27 -10.41
CA GLN A 238 1.21 -14.32 -11.42
C GLN A 238 0.86 -15.72 -10.87
N CYS A 239 1.15 -15.98 -9.59
CA CYS A 239 0.93 -17.29 -8.97
C CYS A 239 -0.51 -17.51 -8.47
N ILE A 240 -1.13 -16.48 -7.86
CA ILE A 240 -2.43 -16.62 -7.15
C ILE A 240 -3.48 -15.61 -7.62
N GLY A 241 -3.11 -14.69 -8.51
CA GLY A 241 -3.99 -13.63 -9.01
C GLY A 241 -3.99 -12.38 -8.13
N SER A 242 -4.56 -11.29 -8.66
CA SER A 242 -4.57 -9.96 -8.00
C SER A 242 -5.41 -9.93 -6.72
N THR A 243 -6.58 -10.59 -6.71
CA THR A 243 -7.48 -10.56 -5.55
C THR A 243 -6.89 -11.18 -4.28
N PRO A 244 -6.35 -12.43 -4.28
CA PRO A 244 -5.70 -12.97 -3.10
C PRO A 244 -4.47 -12.17 -2.67
N THR A 245 -3.70 -11.63 -3.63
CA THR A 245 -2.55 -10.77 -3.33
C THR A 245 -2.97 -9.50 -2.61
N ALA A 246 -4.04 -8.83 -3.08
CA ALA A 246 -4.58 -7.63 -2.44
C ALA A 246 -5.18 -7.89 -1.05
N ILE A 247 -5.79 -9.08 -0.82
CA ILE A 247 -6.27 -9.47 0.51
C ILE A 247 -5.10 -9.57 1.49
N LEU A 248 -3.97 -10.15 1.06
CA LEU A 248 -2.77 -10.24 1.90
C LEU A 248 -2.08 -8.89 2.11
N GLY A 249 -2.42 -7.87 1.33
CA GLY A 249 -2.04 -6.48 1.57
C GLY A 249 -2.39 -5.96 2.97
N VAL A 250 -3.33 -6.62 3.68
CA VAL A 250 -3.63 -6.35 5.09
C VAL A 250 -2.42 -6.44 6.01
N LEU A 251 -1.40 -7.20 5.64
CA LEU A 251 -0.16 -7.30 6.41
C LEU A 251 0.67 -6.00 6.37
N GLU A 252 0.42 -5.09 5.43
CA GLU A 252 1.08 -3.80 5.36
C GLU A 252 0.80 -2.94 6.61
N PRO A 253 -0.47 -2.56 6.92
CA PRO A 253 -0.74 -1.81 8.13
C PRO A 253 -0.42 -2.59 9.42
N VAL A 254 -0.60 -3.90 9.43
CA VAL A 254 -0.24 -4.74 10.59
C VAL A 254 1.26 -4.67 10.86
N THR A 255 2.09 -4.75 9.84
CA THR A 255 3.55 -4.65 9.99
C THR A 255 3.98 -3.24 10.39
N ALA A 256 3.36 -2.20 9.82
CA ALA A 256 3.65 -0.82 10.19
C ALA A 256 3.33 -0.54 11.67
N VAL A 257 2.16 -0.97 12.14
CA VAL A 257 1.78 -0.86 13.55
C VAL A 257 2.69 -1.68 14.45
N PHE A 258 3.06 -2.90 14.05
CA PHE A 258 3.98 -3.74 14.82
C PHE A 258 5.32 -3.04 15.07
N PHE A 259 5.92 -2.46 14.03
CA PHE A 259 7.17 -1.70 14.19
C PHE A 259 6.96 -0.35 14.88
N GLY A 260 5.83 0.32 14.67
CA GLY A 260 5.46 1.53 15.38
C GLY A 260 5.48 1.34 16.89
N VAL A 261 4.85 0.29 17.36
CA VAL A 261 4.81 -0.05 18.80
C VAL A 261 6.16 -0.56 19.30
N LEU A 262 6.82 -1.47 18.55
CA LEU A 262 8.02 -2.15 19.03
C LEU A 262 9.27 -1.27 19.01
N VAL A 263 9.39 -0.37 18.05
CA VAL A 263 10.62 0.40 17.78
C VAL A 263 10.46 1.88 18.08
N PHE A 264 9.26 2.42 17.94
CA PHE A 264 8.99 3.85 18.08
C PHE A 264 8.08 4.17 19.27
N ASP A 265 7.80 3.19 20.16
CA ASP A 265 6.98 3.35 21.35
C ASP A 265 5.59 3.98 21.07
N GLU A 266 5.03 3.75 19.86
CA GLU A 266 3.68 4.22 19.53
C GLU A 266 2.64 3.60 20.47
N VAL A 267 1.76 4.43 21.02
CA VAL A 267 0.79 3.99 22.04
C VAL A 267 -0.42 3.34 21.39
N MET A 268 -0.73 2.11 21.78
CA MET A 268 -1.89 1.36 21.32
C MET A 268 -3.06 1.50 22.29
N THR A 269 -3.91 2.48 22.08
CA THR A 269 -5.17 2.59 22.82
C THR A 269 -6.22 1.59 22.33
N PRO A 270 -7.20 1.18 23.16
CA PRO A 270 -8.29 0.31 22.71
C PRO A 270 -9.05 0.86 21.48
N ARG A 271 -9.14 2.18 21.37
CA ARG A 271 -9.78 2.84 20.21
C ARG A 271 -8.99 2.64 18.94
N ILE A 272 -7.65 2.73 19.01
CA ILE A 272 -6.75 2.46 17.87
C ILE A 272 -6.91 1.01 17.43
N VAL A 273 -6.90 0.05 18.36
CA VAL A 273 -7.05 -1.39 18.05
C VAL A 273 -8.38 -1.65 17.34
N VAL A 274 -9.49 -1.12 17.88
CA VAL A 274 -10.81 -1.30 17.25
C VAL A 274 -10.87 -0.61 15.89
N GLY A 275 -10.40 0.62 15.76
CA GLY A 275 -10.35 1.36 14.49
C GLY A 275 -9.54 0.63 13.43
N LEU A 276 -8.37 0.12 13.78
CA LEU A 276 -7.49 -0.69 12.93
C LEU A 276 -8.20 -1.95 12.44
N ILE A 277 -8.82 -2.72 13.34
CA ILE A 277 -9.57 -3.93 12.99
C ILE A 277 -10.72 -3.60 12.02
N LEU A 278 -11.48 -2.54 12.29
CA LEU A 278 -12.60 -2.13 11.43
C LEU A 278 -12.13 -1.75 10.02
N VAL A 279 -11.05 -0.97 9.89
CA VAL A 279 -10.47 -0.60 8.58
C VAL A 279 -10.00 -1.85 7.84
N ILE A 280 -9.18 -2.68 8.50
CA ILE A 280 -8.61 -3.90 7.92
C ILE A 280 -9.71 -4.86 7.42
N VAL A 281 -10.68 -5.17 8.28
CA VAL A 281 -11.78 -6.09 7.92
C VAL A 281 -12.61 -5.52 6.77
N SER A 282 -12.95 -4.23 6.83
CA SER A 282 -13.75 -3.58 5.80
C SER A 282 -13.07 -3.57 4.44
N VAL A 283 -11.79 -3.17 4.38
CA VAL A 283 -11.03 -3.13 3.13
C VAL A 283 -10.85 -4.53 2.57
N THR A 284 -10.53 -5.52 3.42
CA THR A 284 -10.41 -6.92 3.01
C THR A 284 -11.71 -7.45 2.41
N LEU A 285 -12.86 -7.11 3.00
CA LEU A 285 -14.18 -7.50 2.47
C LEU A 285 -14.51 -6.79 1.15
N VAL A 286 -14.12 -5.52 0.97
CA VAL A 286 -14.29 -4.80 -0.30
C VAL A 286 -13.47 -5.46 -1.40
N VAL A 287 -12.19 -5.75 -1.15
CA VAL A 287 -11.29 -6.40 -2.09
C VAL A 287 -11.76 -7.83 -2.42
N ALA A 288 -12.22 -8.58 -1.41
CA ALA A 288 -12.77 -9.93 -1.58
C ALA A 288 -14.13 -9.94 -2.26
N GLY A 289 -14.91 -8.86 -2.13
CA GLY A 289 -16.34 -8.78 -2.51
C GLY A 289 -16.61 -8.98 -3.99
N GLY A 290 -15.64 -8.72 -4.87
CA GLY A 290 -15.72 -9.09 -6.29
C GLY A 290 -15.75 -10.61 -6.54
N HIS A 291 -15.38 -11.44 -5.53
CA HIS A 291 -15.28 -12.89 -5.63
C HIS A 291 -16.01 -13.63 -4.49
N THR A 292 -16.76 -12.92 -3.64
CA THR A 292 -17.38 -13.45 -2.41
C THR A 292 -18.33 -14.63 -2.65
N GLY A 293 -18.99 -14.73 -3.80
CA GLY A 293 -19.84 -15.87 -4.12
C GLY A 293 -19.08 -17.22 -4.11
N LYS A 294 -17.84 -17.23 -4.58
CA LYS A 294 -17.02 -18.46 -4.62
C LYS A 294 -16.29 -18.73 -3.29
N LEU A 295 -15.89 -17.68 -2.58
CA LEU A 295 -15.16 -17.80 -1.30
C LEU A 295 -16.09 -18.23 -0.16
N LEU A 296 -17.27 -17.63 -0.03
CA LEU A 296 -18.29 -18.02 0.95
C LEU A 296 -18.79 -19.45 0.72
N LEU A 297 -18.95 -19.88 -0.53
CA LEU A 297 -19.29 -21.27 -0.85
C LEU A 297 -18.17 -22.25 -0.46
N ARG A 298 -16.89 -21.86 -0.57
CA ARG A 298 -15.76 -22.66 -0.10
C ARG A 298 -15.67 -22.73 1.42
N LEU A 299 -15.85 -21.60 2.12
CA LEU A 299 -15.87 -21.55 3.59
C LEU A 299 -17.07 -22.33 4.14
N ARG A 300 -18.27 -22.24 3.53
CA ARG A 300 -19.42 -23.03 3.91
C ARG A 300 -19.23 -24.53 3.67
N LYS A 301 -18.42 -24.92 2.68
CA LYS A 301 -18.03 -26.33 2.47
C LYS A 301 -17.00 -26.82 3.49
N MET A 302 -16.13 -25.94 4.01
CA MET A 302 -15.13 -26.29 5.04
C MET A 302 -15.75 -26.39 6.43
N PHE A 303 -16.87 -25.69 6.70
CA PHE A 303 -17.64 -25.76 7.94
C PHE A 303 -19.09 -26.14 7.63
N PRO A 304 -19.38 -27.44 7.37
CA PRO A 304 -20.75 -27.88 7.14
C PRO A 304 -21.54 -27.72 8.44
N VAL A 305 -22.47 -26.77 8.47
CA VAL A 305 -23.47 -26.67 9.54
C VAL A 305 -24.32 -27.95 9.45
N LYS A 306 -24.18 -28.83 10.44
CA LYS A 306 -25.06 -30.00 10.61
C LYS A 306 -26.49 -29.48 10.83
N VAL A 307 -27.29 -29.49 9.78
CA VAL A 307 -28.74 -29.29 9.94
C VAL A 307 -29.27 -30.57 10.56
N ASN A 308 -29.62 -30.49 11.83
CA ASN A 308 -30.31 -31.54 12.57
C ASN A 308 -31.71 -31.72 11.95
N LYS A 309 -31.90 -32.69 11.06
CA LYS A 309 -33.21 -33.14 10.63
C LYS A 309 -33.88 -33.82 11.84
N ARG A 310 -34.58 -33.08 12.63
CA ARG A 310 -35.58 -33.65 13.55
C ARG A 310 -36.72 -34.19 12.69
N THR A 311 -36.78 -35.48 12.64
CA THR A 311 -37.83 -36.37 12.22
C THR A 311 -39.20 -35.86 12.73
N GLY A 312 -40.09 -35.56 11.79
CA GLY A 312 -41.54 -35.63 12.03
C GLY A 312 -42.03 -36.97 11.61
N GLN A 313 -42.01 -37.94 12.52
CA GLN A 313 -42.88 -39.08 12.48
C GLN A 313 -44.08 -38.76 13.36
N GLN A 314 -45.25 -38.60 12.79
CA GLN A 314 -46.52 -38.74 13.47
C GLN A 314 -47.45 -39.56 12.59
N ASP A 315 -47.58 -40.78 12.99
CA ASP A 315 -48.75 -41.65 13.21
C ASP A 315 -49.99 -41.36 12.38
N ASN A 316 -50.24 -42.34 11.49
CA ASN A 316 -51.59 -42.73 11.08
C ASN A 316 -52.17 -43.70 12.11
N LYS A 317 -53.24 -43.36 12.77
CA LYS A 317 -54.31 -44.21 13.17
C LYS A 317 -55.64 -43.57 12.82
#